data_c6b794d469da5419dfec7af4b47c064f
#
_entry.id   c6b794d469da5419dfec7af4b47c064f
#
_cell.length_a   1.000
_cell.length_b   1.000
_cell.length_c   1.000
_cell.angle_alpha   90.00
_cell.angle_beta   90.00
_cell.angle_gamma   90.00
#
_symmetry.space_group_name_H-M   'P 1'
#
loop_
_entity.id
_entity.type
_entity.pdbx_description
1 polymer ?
#
loop_
_entity_poly.entity_id
_entity_poly.type
_entity_poly.pdbx_seq_one_letter_code
_entity_poly.pdbx_strand_id
1 'polypeptide(L)'
;VRIKLRTAGLDDLTFIYAIRRDSILGVPSEASLSDRQAWADKRSPNYYQDRITAGHVVIASFEEDNIGWGSSSDDCITGLYVCSSWCRRGIGRIIMDSLEMEILRRGYTCARLGSSPDAVSFYTKLGYESVGFLDEDRAVPMKKHLRITDSKSTAV
;
A
#
# COMPACT_ATOMS: atom_id res chain seq x y z
N VAL A 1 6.68 -19.37 5.07
CA VAL A 1 5.94 -18.86 3.90
C VAL A 1 6.80 -17.80 3.24
N ARG A 2 7.13 -18.04 1.98
CA ARG A 2 8.03 -17.14 1.24
C ARG A 2 7.21 -16.23 0.33
N ILE A 3 7.10 -14.97 0.69
CA ILE A 3 6.47 -13.95 -0.13
C ILE A 3 7.51 -13.37 -1.08
N LYS A 4 7.16 -13.24 -2.34
CA LYS A 4 7.98 -12.60 -3.36
C LYS A 4 7.41 -11.23 -3.70
N LEU A 5 8.30 -10.27 -3.92
CA LEU A 5 7.94 -8.94 -4.40
C LEU A 5 8.56 -8.71 -5.78
N ARG A 6 7.80 -8.09 -6.66
CA ARG A 6 8.27 -7.70 -8.00
C ARG A 6 7.61 -6.40 -8.46
N THR A 7 8.23 -5.71 -9.39
CA THR A 7 7.62 -4.55 -10.03
C THR A 7 6.46 -5.00 -10.93
N ALA A 8 5.34 -4.31 -10.87
CA ALA A 8 4.18 -4.60 -11.70
C ALA A 8 4.41 -4.23 -13.16
N GLY A 9 3.85 -5.03 -14.06
CA GLY A 9 3.74 -4.73 -15.48
C GLY A 9 2.30 -4.48 -15.88
N LEU A 10 2.08 -4.05 -17.14
CA LEU A 10 0.72 -3.75 -17.64
C LEU A 10 -0.21 -4.97 -17.59
N ASP A 11 0.34 -6.18 -17.67
CA ASP A 11 -0.44 -7.42 -17.54
C ASP A 11 -1.06 -7.59 -16.14
N ASP A 12 -0.56 -6.85 -15.16
CA ASP A 12 -1.07 -6.90 -13.78
C ASP A 12 -2.26 -5.96 -13.54
N LEU A 13 -2.65 -5.16 -14.52
CA LEU A 13 -3.68 -4.13 -14.33
C LEU A 13 -5.00 -4.68 -13.83
N THR A 14 -5.48 -5.78 -14.42
CA THR A 14 -6.74 -6.43 -14.00
C THR A 14 -6.67 -6.90 -12.55
N PHE A 15 -5.55 -7.53 -12.17
CA PHE A 15 -5.31 -7.97 -10.82
C PHE A 15 -5.29 -6.81 -9.82
N ILE A 16 -4.54 -5.74 -10.13
CA ILE A 16 -4.42 -4.56 -9.28
C ILE A 16 -5.80 -3.97 -8.99
N TYR A 17 -6.61 -3.83 -10.01
CA TYR A 17 -7.96 -3.30 -9.88
C TYR A 17 -8.88 -4.21 -9.07
N ALA A 18 -8.82 -5.52 -9.32
CA ALA A 18 -9.65 -6.51 -8.62
C ALA A 18 -9.31 -6.61 -7.13
N ILE A 19 -8.02 -6.60 -6.78
CA ILE A 19 -7.57 -6.68 -5.38
C ILE A 19 -7.97 -5.42 -4.61
N ARG A 20 -7.90 -4.26 -5.23
CA ARG A 20 -8.36 -3.02 -4.58
C ARG A 20 -9.82 -3.14 -4.19
N ARG A 21 -10.67 -3.61 -5.08
CA ARG A 21 -12.10 -3.82 -4.78
C ARG A 21 -12.29 -4.85 -3.68
N ASP A 22 -11.63 -6.00 -3.77
CA ASP A 22 -11.72 -7.05 -2.75
C ASP A 22 -11.26 -6.54 -1.38
N SER A 23 -10.15 -5.83 -1.32
CA SER A 23 -9.61 -5.26 -0.08
C SER A 23 -10.57 -4.23 0.55
N ILE A 24 -11.25 -3.42 -0.25
CA ILE A 24 -12.20 -2.42 0.25
C ILE A 24 -13.53 -3.06 0.66
N LEU A 25 -14.06 -4.00 -0.12
CA LEU A 25 -15.38 -4.57 0.07
C LEU A 25 -15.40 -5.85 0.89
N GLY A 26 -14.32 -6.62 0.89
CA GLY A 26 -14.20 -7.93 1.53
C GLY A 26 -13.73 -7.90 2.98
N VAL A 27 -13.32 -6.74 3.50
CA VAL A 27 -12.80 -6.60 4.87
C VAL A 27 -13.84 -5.91 5.74
N PRO A 28 -14.05 -6.35 7.01
CA PRO A 28 -14.93 -5.65 7.94
C PRO A 28 -14.51 -4.18 8.11
N SER A 29 -15.48 -3.29 8.07
CA SER A 29 -15.28 -1.85 8.20
C SER A 29 -16.47 -1.20 8.89
N GLU A 30 -16.23 -0.13 9.65
CA GLU A 30 -17.29 0.70 10.22
C GLU A 30 -17.93 1.61 9.17
N ALA A 31 -17.28 1.81 8.02
CA ALA A 31 -17.84 2.58 6.91
C ALA A 31 -19.04 1.86 6.30
N SER A 32 -20.04 2.62 5.84
CA SER A 32 -21.21 2.04 5.18
C SER A 32 -20.81 1.31 3.89
N LEU A 33 -21.61 0.34 3.49
CA LEU A 33 -21.41 -0.37 2.21
C LEU A 33 -21.43 0.62 1.03
N SER A 34 -22.33 1.61 1.07
CA SER A 34 -22.42 2.64 0.06
C SER A 34 -21.13 3.45 -0.07
N ASP A 35 -20.54 3.89 1.04
CA ASP A 35 -19.27 4.63 1.05
C ASP A 35 -18.13 3.77 0.52
N ARG A 36 -18.08 2.50 0.92
CA ARG A 36 -17.05 1.55 0.45
C ARG A 36 -17.15 1.27 -1.04
N GLN A 37 -18.35 1.15 -1.57
CA GLN A 37 -18.58 0.99 -3.01
C GLN A 37 -18.12 2.24 -3.78
N ALA A 38 -18.41 3.44 -3.26
CA ALA A 38 -17.93 4.69 -3.85
C ALA A 38 -16.41 4.74 -3.87
N TRP A 39 -15.74 4.32 -2.82
CA TRP A 39 -14.27 4.23 -2.79
C TRP A 39 -13.73 3.21 -3.80
N ALA A 40 -14.36 2.05 -3.88
CA ALA A 40 -13.97 1.01 -4.82
C ALA A 40 -14.09 1.48 -6.28
N ASP A 41 -15.06 2.33 -6.57
CA ASP A 41 -15.33 2.83 -7.92
C ASP A 41 -14.63 4.16 -8.25
N LYS A 42 -13.97 4.79 -7.28
CA LYS A 42 -13.36 6.12 -7.42
C LYS A 42 -12.28 6.19 -8.50
N ARG A 43 -11.56 5.10 -8.74
CA ARG A 43 -10.43 5.07 -9.68
C ARG A 43 -10.75 4.21 -10.89
N SER A 44 -10.45 4.72 -12.07
CA SER A 44 -10.54 3.96 -13.32
C SER A 44 -9.27 3.12 -13.53
N PRO A 45 -9.31 2.09 -14.40
CA PRO A 45 -8.12 1.34 -14.77
C PRO A 45 -6.98 2.22 -15.32
N ASN A 46 -7.29 3.29 -16.05
CA ASN A 46 -6.28 4.20 -16.62
C ASN A 46 -5.42 4.87 -15.54
N TYR A 47 -5.99 5.16 -14.38
CA TYR A 47 -5.24 5.72 -13.26
C TYR A 47 -4.06 4.81 -12.85
N TYR A 48 -4.29 3.51 -12.79
CA TYR A 48 -3.26 2.54 -12.42
C TYR A 48 -2.30 2.24 -13.56
N GLN A 49 -2.77 2.32 -14.80
CA GLN A 49 -1.91 2.15 -15.99
C GLN A 49 -0.75 3.13 -15.98
N ASP A 50 -1.00 4.39 -15.69
CA ASP A 50 0.04 5.42 -15.61
C ASP A 50 1.05 5.12 -14.50
N ARG A 51 0.59 4.68 -13.35
CA ARG A 51 1.46 4.33 -12.22
C ARG A 51 2.31 3.09 -12.49
N ILE A 52 1.74 2.09 -13.13
CA ILE A 52 2.46 0.89 -13.55
C ILE A 52 3.56 1.26 -14.56
N THR A 53 3.21 2.06 -15.56
CA THR A 53 4.16 2.51 -16.59
C THR A 53 5.32 3.30 -15.98
N ALA A 54 5.06 4.09 -14.94
CA ALA A 54 6.10 4.82 -14.21
C ALA A 54 6.97 3.92 -13.31
N GLY A 55 6.64 2.64 -13.15
CA GLY A 55 7.40 1.69 -12.32
C GLY A 55 7.16 1.84 -10.81
N HIS A 56 6.06 2.44 -10.41
CA HIS A 56 5.79 2.80 -9.01
C HIS A 56 4.92 1.78 -8.27
N VAL A 57 4.64 0.63 -8.88
CA VAL A 57 3.76 -0.40 -8.27
C VAL A 57 4.54 -1.67 -8.04
N VAL A 58 4.41 -2.22 -6.83
CA VAL A 58 4.99 -3.50 -6.44
C VAL A 58 3.89 -4.53 -6.19
N ILE A 59 4.09 -5.75 -6.67
CA ILE A 59 3.19 -6.89 -6.47
C ILE A 59 3.82 -7.84 -5.45
N ALA A 60 3.01 -8.28 -4.49
CA ALA A 60 3.36 -9.37 -3.59
C ALA A 60 2.68 -10.65 -4.07
N SER A 61 3.44 -11.75 -4.10
CA SER A 61 2.93 -13.05 -4.51
C SER A 61 3.41 -14.16 -3.56
N PHE A 62 2.59 -15.19 -3.45
CA PHE A 62 2.91 -16.43 -2.78
C PHE A 62 2.74 -17.56 -3.80
N GLU A 63 3.81 -18.32 -4.02
CA GLU A 63 3.87 -19.27 -5.12
C GLU A 63 3.56 -18.55 -6.44
N GLU A 64 2.53 -18.96 -7.17
CA GLU A 64 2.12 -18.34 -8.42
C GLU A 64 0.96 -17.35 -8.25
N ASP A 65 0.43 -17.20 -7.02
CA ASP A 65 -0.71 -16.36 -6.75
C ASP A 65 -0.27 -14.95 -6.33
N ASN A 66 -0.77 -13.96 -7.03
CA ASN A 66 -0.65 -12.57 -6.60
C ASN A 66 -1.62 -12.33 -5.44
N ILE A 67 -1.13 -11.75 -4.34
CA ILE A 67 -1.91 -11.65 -3.09
C ILE A 67 -2.04 -10.22 -2.57
N GLY A 68 -1.33 -9.27 -3.15
CA GLY A 68 -1.40 -7.88 -2.75
C GLY A 68 -0.54 -7.00 -3.63
N TRP A 69 -0.70 -5.69 -3.47
CA TRP A 69 0.12 -4.72 -4.17
C TRP A 69 0.21 -3.40 -3.38
N GLY A 70 1.24 -2.63 -3.68
CA GLY A 70 1.41 -1.30 -3.14
C GLY A 70 1.99 -0.36 -4.17
N SER A 71 1.80 0.93 -3.95
CA SER A 71 2.34 1.96 -4.84
C SER A 71 2.85 3.16 -4.07
N SER A 72 3.82 3.84 -4.65
CA SER A 72 4.39 5.06 -4.10
C SER A 72 4.74 6.03 -5.22
N SER A 73 4.74 7.32 -4.90
CA SER A 73 5.18 8.39 -5.81
C SER A 73 5.88 9.44 -4.97
N ASP A 74 7.08 9.83 -5.36
CA ASP A 74 7.95 10.71 -4.57
C ASP A 74 8.11 10.19 -3.13
N ASP A 75 7.71 10.95 -2.13
CA ASP A 75 7.74 10.56 -0.71
C ASP A 75 6.40 9.98 -0.20
N CYS A 76 5.45 9.77 -1.10
CA CYS A 76 4.08 9.42 -0.74
C CYS A 76 3.77 7.96 -1.08
N ILE A 77 3.18 7.24 -0.12
CA ILE A 77 2.60 5.92 -0.35
C ILE A 77 1.17 6.17 -0.82
N THR A 78 0.86 5.70 -2.03
CA THR A 78 -0.36 6.04 -2.75
C THR A 78 -1.36 4.89 -2.82
N GLY A 79 -0.96 3.70 -2.39
CA GLY A 79 -1.83 2.55 -2.34
C GLY A 79 -1.21 1.39 -1.58
N LEU A 80 -2.03 0.65 -0.86
CA LEU A 80 -1.66 -0.60 -0.19
C LEU A 80 -2.92 -1.45 -0.08
N TYR A 81 -2.93 -2.57 -0.77
CA TYR A 81 -4.08 -3.46 -0.81
C TYR A 81 -3.63 -4.91 -0.74
N VAL A 82 -4.27 -5.68 0.13
CA VAL A 82 -4.00 -7.10 0.32
C VAL A 82 -5.30 -7.87 0.12
N CYS A 83 -5.24 -9.01 -0.57
CA CYS A 83 -6.37 -9.92 -0.69
C CYS A 83 -6.98 -10.20 0.67
N SER A 84 -8.30 -10.16 0.78
CA SER A 84 -9.00 -10.38 2.06
C SER A 84 -8.64 -11.72 2.71
N SER A 85 -8.43 -12.77 1.92
CA SER A 85 -7.99 -14.08 2.39
C SER A 85 -6.56 -14.11 2.93
N TRP A 86 -5.75 -13.09 2.65
CA TRP A 86 -4.37 -12.95 3.10
C TRP A 86 -4.17 -11.87 4.17
N CYS A 87 -5.24 -11.25 4.64
CA CYS A 87 -5.16 -10.24 5.69
C CYS A 87 -4.62 -10.84 7.00
N ARG A 88 -3.95 -10.01 7.79
CA ARG A 88 -3.37 -10.33 9.10
C ARG A 88 -2.29 -11.42 9.06
N ARG A 89 -1.61 -11.56 7.94
CA ARG A 89 -0.48 -12.49 7.73
C ARG A 89 0.84 -11.77 7.49
N GLY A 90 0.89 -10.46 7.74
CA GLY A 90 2.12 -9.67 7.59
C GLY A 90 2.42 -9.21 6.16
N ILE A 91 1.52 -9.44 5.21
CA ILE A 91 1.75 -9.08 3.80
C ILE A 91 1.83 -7.56 3.63
N GLY A 92 0.93 -6.82 4.26
CA GLY A 92 0.94 -5.36 4.20
C GLY A 92 2.25 -4.76 4.70
N ARG A 93 2.82 -5.31 5.77
CA ARG A 93 4.11 -4.88 6.32
C ARG A 93 5.25 -5.13 5.33
N ILE A 94 5.27 -6.30 4.70
CA ILE A 94 6.29 -6.65 3.70
C ILE A 94 6.26 -5.67 2.53
N ILE A 95 5.06 -5.35 2.04
CA ILE A 95 4.88 -4.37 0.95
C ILE A 95 5.33 -2.98 1.41
N MET A 96 4.94 -2.55 2.61
CA MET A 96 5.31 -1.24 3.16
C MET A 96 6.82 -1.09 3.29
N ASP A 97 7.53 -2.11 3.80
CA ASP A 97 8.98 -2.09 3.89
C ASP A 97 9.64 -1.85 2.52
N SER A 98 9.13 -2.48 1.48
CA SER A 98 9.61 -2.29 0.11
C SER A 98 9.35 -0.87 -0.40
N LEU A 99 8.18 -0.32 -0.14
CA LEU A 99 7.82 1.04 -0.55
C LEU A 99 8.68 2.09 0.17
N GLU A 100 8.91 1.91 1.47
CA GLU A 100 9.76 2.80 2.27
C GLU A 100 11.22 2.77 1.80
N MET A 101 11.73 1.60 1.45
CA MET A 101 13.07 1.48 0.87
C MET A 101 13.19 2.23 -0.45
N GLU A 102 12.17 2.17 -1.29
CA GLU A 102 12.15 2.90 -2.56
C GLU A 102 12.11 4.42 -2.34
N ILE A 103 11.33 4.88 -1.37
CA ILE A 103 11.27 6.30 -1.00
C ILE A 103 12.65 6.78 -0.51
N LEU A 104 13.32 6.00 0.33
CA LEU A 104 14.70 6.29 0.75
C LEU A 104 15.67 6.34 -0.44
N ARG A 105 15.55 5.40 -1.36
CA ARG A 105 16.42 5.34 -2.56
C ARG A 105 16.24 6.57 -3.44
N ARG A 106 15.04 7.17 -3.46
CA ARG A 106 14.78 8.44 -4.16
C ARG A 106 15.37 9.66 -3.45
N GLY A 107 15.91 9.51 -2.24
CA GLY A 107 16.53 10.58 -1.45
C GLY A 107 15.62 11.24 -0.42
N TYR A 108 14.43 10.74 -0.20
CA TYR A 108 13.54 11.25 0.84
C TYR A 108 13.82 10.57 2.18
N THR A 109 13.66 11.30 3.27
CA THR A 109 13.87 10.81 4.63
C THR A 109 12.58 10.63 5.41
N CYS A 110 11.45 10.91 4.78
CA CYS A 110 10.13 10.83 5.38
C CYS A 110 9.16 10.21 4.36
N ALA A 111 8.31 9.30 4.82
CA ALA A 111 7.22 8.74 4.04
C ALA A 111 5.90 9.34 4.52
N ARG A 112 5.02 9.68 3.59
CA ARG A 112 3.69 10.23 3.87
C ARG A 112 2.61 9.36 3.25
N LEU A 113 1.44 9.37 3.85
CA LEU A 113 0.26 8.68 3.32
C LEU A 113 -1.03 9.28 3.85
N GLY A 114 -2.13 8.99 3.18
CA GLY A 114 -3.47 9.22 3.69
C GLY A 114 -4.11 7.87 4.05
N SER A 115 -4.42 7.68 5.32
CA SER A 115 -5.00 6.42 5.81
C SER A 115 -6.52 6.48 5.85
N SER A 116 -7.19 5.39 5.46
CA SER A 116 -8.57 5.23 5.87
C SER A 116 -8.65 5.20 7.40
N PRO A 117 -9.77 5.62 8.01
CA PRO A 117 -9.91 5.55 9.47
C PRO A 117 -9.69 4.15 10.04
N ASP A 118 -10.10 3.11 9.32
CA ASP A 118 -9.96 1.71 9.75
C ASP A 118 -8.50 1.23 9.76
N ALA A 119 -7.63 1.83 8.96
CA ALA A 119 -6.24 1.41 8.81
C ALA A 119 -5.25 2.20 9.68
N VAL A 120 -5.69 3.22 10.42
CA VAL A 120 -4.80 4.06 11.23
C VAL A 120 -3.98 3.23 12.22
N SER A 121 -4.60 2.26 12.90
CA SER A 121 -3.89 1.42 13.86
C SER A 121 -2.80 0.57 13.20
N PHE A 122 -3.03 0.09 12.00
CA PHE A 122 -2.04 -0.65 11.22
C PHE A 122 -0.81 0.20 10.94
N TYR A 123 -1.00 1.41 10.43
CA TYR A 123 0.11 2.31 10.14
C TYR A 123 0.81 2.83 11.40
N THR A 124 0.06 3.07 12.48
CA THR A 124 0.63 3.47 13.76
C THR A 124 1.62 2.40 14.28
N LYS A 125 1.29 1.13 14.16
CA LYS A 125 2.19 0.03 14.53
C LYS A 125 3.45 -0.03 13.67
N LEU A 126 3.42 0.51 12.46
CA LEU A 126 4.58 0.61 11.58
C LEU A 126 5.43 1.86 11.83
N GLY A 127 5.03 2.72 12.76
CA GLY A 127 5.77 3.93 13.13
C GLY A 127 5.25 5.22 12.52
N TYR A 128 4.09 5.19 11.88
CA TYR A 128 3.44 6.39 11.33
C TYR A 128 2.70 7.15 12.43
N GLU A 129 2.70 8.48 12.32
CA GLU A 129 1.99 9.38 13.22
C GLU A 129 1.01 10.23 12.43
N SER A 130 -0.17 10.49 13.00
CA SER A 130 -1.14 11.43 12.41
C SER A 130 -0.58 12.84 12.44
N VAL A 131 -0.71 13.57 11.32
CA VAL A 131 -0.14 14.94 11.20
C VAL A 131 -1.19 15.97 10.83
N GLY A 132 -2.45 15.69 11.07
CA GLY A 132 -3.52 16.64 10.77
C GLY A 132 -4.90 16.04 10.96
N PHE A 133 -5.88 16.78 10.51
CA PHE A 133 -7.27 16.36 10.51
C PHE A 133 -7.60 15.60 9.23
N LEU A 134 -8.76 14.93 9.20
CA LEU A 134 -9.30 14.30 8.00
C LEU A 134 -9.31 15.29 6.84
N ASP A 135 -8.78 14.87 5.71
CA ASP A 135 -8.83 15.65 4.48
C ASP A 135 -10.23 15.57 3.81
N GLU A 136 -10.38 16.22 2.65
CA GLU A 136 -11.65 16.22 1.90
C GLU A 136 -12.10 14.81 1.49
N ASP A 137 -11.16 13.89 1.31
CA ASP A 137 -11.44 12.49 1.00
C ASP A 137 -11.65 11.64 2.27
N ARG A 138 -11.69 12.26 3.44
CA ARG A 138 -11.81 11.61 4.75
C ARG A 138 -10.66 10.68 5.08
N ALA A 139 -9.49 10.94 4.52
CA ALA A 139 -8.27 10.24 4.87
C ALA A 139 -7.56 10.94 6.03
N VAL A 140 -6.93 10.14 6.89
CA VAL A 140 -6.11 10.63 7.99
C VAL A 140 -4.69 10.81 7.45
N PRO A 141 -4.15 12.05 7.37
CA PRO A 141 -2.78 12.24 6.92
C PRO A 141 -1.80 11.72 7.99
N MET A 142 -0.83 10.93 7.55
CA MET A 142 0.16 10.33 8.42
C MET A 142 1.55 10.44 7.81
N LYS A 143 2.58 10.47 8.66
CA LYS A 143 3.97 10.46 8.24
C LYS A 143 4.84 9.60 9.15
N LYS A 144 5.97 9.17 8.60
CA LYS A 144 7.00 8.42 9.31
C LYS A 144 8.37 8.91 8.87
N HIS A 145 9.26 9.19 9.83
CA HIS A 145 10.67 9.38 9.55
C HIS A 145 11.32 8.04 9.24
N LEU A 146 11.92 7.95 8.05
CA LEU A 146 12.60 6.74 7.62
C LEU A 146 14.04 6.77 8.11
N ARG A 147 14.49 5.63 8.66
CA ARG A 147 15.87 5.44 9.06
C ARG A 147 16.52 4.51 8.07
N ILE A 148 17.74 4.89 7.63
CA ILE A 148 18.61 3.93 6.97
C ILE A 148 18.97 2.92 8.06
N THR A 149 18.28 1.79 8.11
CA THR A 149 18.75 0.66 8.88
C THR A 149 20.03 0.21 8.21
N ASP A 150 21.15 0.30 8.93
CA ASP A 150 22.40 -0.30 8.48
C ASP A 150 22.12 -1.76 8.16
N SER A 151 21.96 -2.07 6.89
CA SER A 151 21.84 -3.44 6.39
C SER A 151 23.17 -4.21 6.49
N LYS A 152 24.08 -3.73 7.34
CA LYS A 152 25.40 -4.33 7.58
C LYS A 152 25.40 -5.47 8.57
N SER A 153 24.28 -5.83 9.18
CA SER A 153 24.27 -6.90 10.18
C SER A 153 23.91 -8.28 9.64
N THR A 154 23.71 -8.44 8.34
CA THR A 154 23.40 -9.74 7.73
C THR A 154 24.41 -10.21 6.69
N ALA A 155 25.59 -9.60 6.65
CA ALA A 155 26.69 -10.12 5.87
C ALA A 155 27.55 -11.03 6.76
N VAL A 156 27.03 -12.21 7.04
CA VAL A 156 27.84 -13.34 7.53
C VAL A 156 27.44 -14.55 6.73
#